data_780948ccfae7972a33408225ed35888f
#
_entry.id   780948ccfae7972a33408225ed35888f
#
_cell.length_a   1.000
_cell.length_b   1.000
_cell.length_c   1.000
_cell.angle_alpha   90.00
_cell.angle_beta   90.00
_cell.angle_gamma   90.00
#
_symmetry.space_group_name_H-M   'P 1'
#
loop_
_entity.id
_entity.type
_entity.pdbx_description
1 polymer ?
#
loop_
_entity_poly.entity_id
_entity_poly.type
_entity_poly.pdbx_seq_one_letter_code
_entity_poly.pdbx_strand_id
1 'polypeptide(L)'
;RCGAPVVRKVKSEWMLKITDYAEKLIEGLDHVDYIERVKVSQKNWIGKSQGAEVDFSIKGKEDKLRVYTTRCDTLFGVTYMVVSPEHPIIDKYKDELKNWDAIAAYRDEAAKKSDFERAELAKEKTGVQIEGLTAINPVNGKEIPIWISDYVLMSYGTGAIMAVPAHDERDWEFAKKFNLPLI
;
A
#
# COMPACT_ATOMS: atom_id res chain seq x y z
N ARG A 1 8.07 -23.95 -16.76
CA ARG A 1 8.24 -25.17 -17.60
C ARG A 1 8.77 -24.84 -19.01
N CYS A 2 8.31 -23.74 -19.64
CA CYS A 2 8.68 -23.40 -21.02
C CYS A 2 9.72 -22.27 -21.15
N GLY A 3 10.14 -21.64 -20.04
CA GLY A 3 11.09 -20.52 -20.04
C GLY A 3 10.58 -19.21 -20.65
N ALA A 4 9.29 -19.14 -21.01
CA ALA A 4 8.71 -17.90 -21.52
C ALA A 4 8.59 -16.85 -20.40
N PRO A 5 8.79 -15.55 -20.70
CA PRO A 5 8.63 -14.49 -19.72
C PRO A 5 7.16 -14.43 -19.26
N VAL A 6 6.98 -14.26 -17.95
CA VAL A 6 5.65 -14.06 -17.37
C VAL A 6 5.23 -12.60 -17.59
N VAL A 7 4.00 -12.41 -18.05
CA VAL A 7 3.41 -11.09 -18.28
C VAL A 7 2.02 -11.03 -17.64
N ARG A 8 1.65 -9.87 -17.12
CA ARG A 8 0.29 -9.64 -16.61
C ARG A 8 -0.68 -9.46 -17.78
N LYS A 9 -1.81 -10.18 -17.75
CA LYS A 9 -2.88 -10.06 -18.72
C LYS A 9 -4.21 -9.91 -18.01
N VAL A 10 -5.04 -9.01 -18.52
CA VAL A 10 -6.43 -8.90 -18.08
C VAL A 10 -7.23 -10.02 -18.76
N LYS A 11 -7.97 -10.78 -17.95
CA LYS A 11 -8.89 -11.82 -18.41
C LYS A 11 -10.24 -11.64 -17.77
N SER A 12 -11.30 -12.02 -18.46
CA SER A 12 -12.66 -12.10 -17.91
C SER A 12 -12.92 -13.53 -17.46
N GLU A 13 -13.12 -13.72 -16.15
CA GLU A 13 -13.36 -15.04 -15.57
C GLU A 13 -14.45 -14.92 -14.48
N TRP A 14 -15.13 -16.04 -14.20
CA TRP A 14 -16.07 -16.11 -13.09
C TRP A 14 -15.31 -16.16 -11.77
N MET A 15 -15.68 -15.24 -10.88
CA MET A 15 -15.10 -15.16 -9.54
C MET A 15 -16.18 -15.21 -8.48
N LEU A 16 -15.95 -15.94 -7.40
CA LEU A 16 -16.79 -15.88 -6.21
C LEU A 16 -16.34 -14.72 -5.33
N LYS A 17 -17.28 -13.83 -4.99
CA LYS A 17 -17.02 -12.68 -4.12
C LYS A 17 -17.04 -13.12 -2.65
N ILE A 18 -16.03 -13.90 -2.27
CA ILE A 18 -15.98 -14.56 -0.94
C ILE A 18 -15.96 -13.56 0.22
N THR A 19 -15.44 -12.35 0.00
CA THR A 19 -15.39 -11.29 1.01
C THR A 19 -16.78 -10.83 1.47
N ASP A 20 -17.82 -10.95 0.64
CA ASP A 20 -19.19 -10.62 1.01
C ASP A 20 -19.77 -11.57 2.08
N TYR A 21 -19.11 -12.69 2.30
CA TYR A 21 -19.51 -13.69 3.29
C TYR A 21 -18.70 -13.63 4.59
N ALA A 22 -17.69 -12.77 4.68
CA ALA A 22 -16.77 -12.71 5.82
C ALA A 22 -17.50 -12.51 7.16
N GLU A 23 -18.39 -11.52 7.25
CA GLU A 23 -19.20 -11.28 8.45
C GLU A 23 -20.10 -12.48 8.79
N LYS A 24 -20.81 -13.02 7.79
CA LYS A 24 -21.70 -14.18 7.98
C LYS A 24 -20.94 -15.42 8.46
N LEU A 25 -19.69 -15.60 8.02
CA LEU A 25 -18.85 -16.70 8.48
C LEU A 25 -18.44 -16.51 9.95
N ILE A 26 -18.15 -15.29 10.38
CA ILE A 26 -17.84 -14.97 11.78
C ILE A 26 -19.06 -15.21 12.67
N GLU A 27 -20.23 -14.67 12.27
CA GLU A 27 -21.49 -14.83 13.00
C GLU A 27 -21.93 -16.31 13.05
N GLY A 28 -21.75 -17.04 11.96
CA GLY A 28 -22.08 -18.47 11.87
C GLY A 28 -21.32 -19.34 12.86
N LEU A 29 -20.16 -18.91 13.36
CA LEU A 29 -19.40 -19.66 14.37
C LEU A 29 -20.11 -19.75 15.72
N ASP A 30 -21.07 -18.89 16.00
CA ASP A 30 -21.86 -18.93 17.23
C ASP A 30 -22.95 -20.01 17.17
N HIS A 31 -23.29 -20.48 15.97
CA HIS A 31 -24.33 -21.50 15.72
C HIS A 31 -23.79 -22.91 15.49
N VAL A 32 -22.46 -23.08 15.49
CA VAL A 32 -21.83 -24.40 15.30
C VAL A 32 -21.12 -24.87 16.57
N ASP A 33 -21.20 -26.18 16.82
CA ASP A 33 -20.55 -26.81 17.97
C ASP A 33 -19.08 -27.15 17.64
N TYR A 34 -18.30 -26.13 17.40
CA TYR A 34 -16.84 -26.24 17.22
C TYR A 34 -16.11 -25.97 18.52
N ILE A 35 -15.01 -26.65 18.73
CA ILE A 35 -14.10 -26.34 19.85
C ILE A 35 -13.56 -24.91 19.68
N GLU A 36 -13.33 -24.20 20.79
CA GLU A 36 -12.94 -22.79 20.80
C GLU A 36 -11.70 -22.49 19.94
N ARG A 37 -10.71 -23.37 19.97
CA ARG A 37 -9.51 -23.24 19.15
C ARG A 37 -9.82 -23.11 17.65
N VAL A 38 -10.79 -23.86 17.14
CA VAL A 38 -11.20 -23.80 15.74
C VAL A 38 -11.91 -22.48 15.44
N LYS A 39 -12.81 -22.04 16.33
CA LYS A 39 -13.52 -20.76 16.19
C LYS A 39 -12.53 -19.59 16.15
N VAL A 40 -11.58 -19.55 17.07
CA VAL A 40 -10.52 -18.52 17.11
C VAL A 40 -9.66 -18.55 15.84
N SER A 41 -9.26 -19.74 15.37
CA SER A 41 -8.46 -19.86 14.14
C SER A 41 -9.21 -19.34 12.92
N GLN A 42 -10.51 -19.59 12.79
CA GLN A 42 -11.32 -19.10 11.68
C GLN A 42 -11.54 -17.58 11.75
N LYS A 43 -11.82 -17.04 12.95
CA LYS A 43 -11.91 -15.57 13.16
C LYS A 43 -10.61 -14.87 12.79
N ASN A 44 -9.48 -15.41 13.21
CA ASN A 44 -8.16 -14.86 12.89
C ASN A 44 -7.82 -14.96 11.39
N TRP A 45 -8.24 -16.05 10.73
CA TRP A 45 -8.06 -16.21 9.29
C TRP A 45 -8.86 -15.19 8.48
N ILE A 46 -10.10 -14.91 8.87
CA ILE A 46 -10.92 -13.87 8.25
C ILE A 46 -10.31 -12.49 8.50
N GLY A 47 -9.76 -12.27 9.72
CA GLY A 47 -8.96 -11.10 10.03
C GLY A 47 -9.74 -9.79 9.99
N LYS A 48 -10.94 -9.76 10.61
CA LYS A 48 -11.70 -8.50 10.71
C LYS A 48 -10.88 -7.44 11.42
N SER A 49 -10.62 -6.33 10.73
CA SER A 49 -9.93 -5.17 11.27
C SER A 49 -10.81 -3.93 11.18
N GLN A 50 -10.58 -2.98 12.08
CA GLN A 50 -11.22 -1.67 12.06
C GLN A 50 -10.14 -0.60 11.89
N GLY A 51 -10.43 0.38 11.03
CA GLY A 51 -9.52 1.48 10.76
C GLY A 51 -10.26 2.68 10.19
N ALA A 52 -9.49 3.68 9.82
CA ALA A 52 -9.98 4.90 9.22
C ALA A 52 -9.36 5.12 7.84
N GLU A 53 -10.15 5.70 6.94
CA GLU A 53 -9.62 6.28 5.71
C GLU A 53 -9.17 7.71 6.01
N VAL A 54 -7.97 8.06 5.57
CA VAL A 54 -7.37 9.38 5.76
C VAL A 54 -6.94 9.94 4.42
N ASP A 55 -7.35 11.16 4.14
CA ASP A 55 -7.02 11.88 2.92
C ASP A 55 -5.81 12.81 3.13
N PHE A 56 -4.76 12.59 2.38
CA PHE A 56 -3.61 13.49 2.28
C PHE A 56 -3.74 14.33 1.02
N SER A 57 -3.94 15.62 1.15
CA SER A 57 -4.04 16.54 0.01
C SER A 57 -2.69 16.64 -0.71
N ILE A 58 -2.70 16.65 -2.03
CA ILE A 58 -1.50 16.92 -2.84
C ILE A 58 -1.34 18.45 -2.94
N LYS A 59 -0.16 18.94 -2.59
CA LYS A 59 0.10 20.38 -2.56
C LYS A 59 -0.17 21.04 -3.93
N GLY A 60 -1.03 22.05 -3.92
CA GLY A 60 -1.40 22.80 -5.13
C GLY A 60 -2.28 22.04 -6.12
N LYS A 61 -2.88 20.92 -5.72
CA LYS A 61 -3.78 20.11 -6.54
C LYS A 61 -5.11 19.88 -5.82
N GLU A 62 -6.14 19.54 -6.58
CA GLU A 62 -7.44 19.15 -6.03
C GLU A 62 -7.45 17.69 -5.56
N ASP A 63 -6.52 16.87 -6.06
CA ASP A 63 -6.43 15.45 -5.73
C ASP A 63 -5.88 15.20 -4.34
N LYS A 64 -6.25 14.04 -3.84
CA LYS A 64 -5.82 13.53 -2.55
C LYS A 64 -5.31 12.10 -2.69
N LEU A 65 -4.35 11.75 -1.88
CA LEU A 65 -3.98 10.36 -1.64
C LEU A 65 -4.76 9.85 -0.43
N ARG A 66 -5.66 8.90 -0.67
CA ARG A 66 -6.41 8.23 0.39
C ARG A 66 -5.66 7.01 0.86
N VAL A 67 -5.48 6.88 2.16
CA VAL A 67 -4.91 5.70 2.81
C VAL A 67 -5.91 5.09 3.79
N TYR A 68 -5.87 3.79 3.96
CA TYR A 68 -6.54 3.10 5.05
C TYR A 68 -5.52 2.75 6.12
N THR A 69 -5.82 3.09 7.37
CA THR A 69 -4.94 2.76 8.50
C THR A 69 -5.73 2.29 9.71
N THR A 70 -5.21 1.29 10.41
CA THR A 70 -5.70 0.87 11.73
C THR A 70 -5.05 1.67 12.87
N ARG A 71 -4.05 2.50 12.55
CA ARG A 71 -3.24 3.26 13.49
C ARG A 71 -3.28 4.77 13.19
N CYS A 72 -4.49 5.32 13.17
CA CYS A 72 -4.68 6.77 12.97
C CYS A 72 -4.06 7.64 14.10
N ASP A 73 -3.80 7.04 15.25
CA ASP A 73 -3.07 7.65 16.38
C ASP A 73 -1.64 8.05 15.99
N THR A 74 -1.03 7.38 15.01
CA THR A 74 0.35 7.65 14.56
C THR A 74 0.49 8.71 13.47
N LEU A 75 -0.60 9.35 13.04
CA LEU A 75 -0.61 10.35 11.96
C LEU A 75 0.39 11.50 12.16
N PHE A 76 0.64 11.89 13.41
CA PHE A 76 1.61 12.95 13.75
C PHE A 76 3.06 12.57 13.37
N GLY A 77 3.37 11.28 13.35
CA GLY A 77 4.69 10.73 12.99
C GLY A 77 4.86 10.37 11.52
N VAL A 78 3.88 10.69 10.65
CA VAL A 78 3.99 10.45 9.21
C VAL A 78 5.01 11.41 8.60
N THR A 79 6.06 10.87 8.00
CA THR A 79 7.15 11.64 7.42
C THR A 79 7.25 11.54 5.90
N TYR A 80 6.60 10.57 5.29
CA TYR A 80 6.47 10.43 3.83
C TYR A 80 5.26 9.57 3.47
N MET A 81 4.90 9.60 2.19
CA MET A 81 3.89 8.74 1.60
C MET A 81 4.55 7.76 0.63
N VAL A 82 3.98 6.58 0.48
CA VAL A 82 4.41 5.64 -0.57
C VAL A 82 3.20 5.20 -1.38
N VAL A 83 3.34 5.22 -2.69
CA VAL A 83 2.33 4.73 -3.62
C VAL A 83 2.86 3.52 -4.40
N SER A 84 1.94 2.66 -4.82
CA SER A 84 2.24 1.56 -5.73
C SER A 84 2.76 2.08 -7.07
N PRO A 85 3.66 1.36 -7.75
CA PRO A 85 4.09 1.70 -9.11
C PRO A 85 2.96 1.84 -10.13
N GLU A 86 1.82 1.17 -9.88
CA GLU A 86 0.63 1.21 -10.74
C GLU A 86 -0.40 2.27 -10.33
N HIS A 87 -0.10 3.09 -9.32
CA HIS A 87 -1.07 4.07 -8.81
C HIS A 87 -1.43 5.13 -9.87
N PRO A 88 -2.74 5.40 -10.10
CA PRO A 88 -3.20 6.30 -11.17
C PRO A 88 -2.67 7.73 -11.10
N ILE A 89 -2.30 8.17 -9.90
CA ILE A 89 -1.78 9.53 -9.67
C ILE A 89 -0.49 9.79 -10.47
N ILE A 90 0.30 8.75 -10.70
CA ILE A 90 1.58 8.84 -11.42
C ILE A 90 1.32 9.20 -12.89
N ASP A 91 0.37 8.52 -13.53
CA ASP A 91 0.03 8.77 -14.93
C ASP A 91 -0.69 10.11 -15.09
N LYS A 92 -1.54 10.48 -14.12
CA LYS A 92 -2.28 11.75 -14.14
C LYS A 92 -1.37 12.97 -14.16
N TYR A 93 -0.27 12.93 -13.41
CA TYR A 93 0.66 14.06 -13.29
C TYR A 93 1.97 13.86 -14.04
N LYS A 94 2.04 12.90 -14.95
CA LYS A 94 3.25 12.52 -15.69
C LYS A 94 4.05 13.69 -16.23
N ASP A 95 3.38 14.66 -16.85
CA ASP A 95 4.02 15.79 -17.51
C ASP A 95 4.60 16.84 -16.51
N GLU A 96 4.25 16.72 -15.24
CA GLU A 96 4.75 17.59 -14.17
C GLU A 96 5.88 16.94 -13.35
N LEU A 97 6.12 15.65 -13.55
CA LEU A 97 7.14 14.90 -12.82
C LEU A 97 8.53 15.19 -13.39
N LYS A 98 9.43 15.69 -12.54
CA LYS A 98 10.77 16.11 -12.96
C LYS A 98 11.71 14.95 -13.30
N ASN A 99 11.44 13.77 -12.74
CA ASN A 99 12.27 12.57 -12.86
C ASN A 99 11.50 11.39 -13.51
N TRP A 100 10.67 11.68 -14.52
CA TRP A 100 9.83 10.70 -15.19
C TRP A 100 10.60 9.45 -15.67
N ASP A 101 11.80 9.62 -16.23
CA ASP A 101 12.58 8.50 -16.76
C ASP A 101 12.95 7.48 -15.67
N ALA A 102 13.32 7.97 -14.47
CA ALA A 102 13.60 7.11 -13.33
C ALA A 102 12.33 6.40 -12.82
N ILE A 103 11.20 7.10 -12.82
CA ILE A 103 9.89 6.54 -12.43
C ILE A 103 9.46 5.46 -13.42
N ALA A 104 9.56 5.71 -14.73
CA ALA A 104 9.20 4.76 -15.77
C ALA A 104 10.07 3.49 -15.69
N ALA A 105 11.38 3.64 -15.56
CA ALA A 105 12.30 2.51 -15.41
C ALA A 105 11.97 1.68 -14.15
N TYR A 106 11.66 2.33 -13.02
CA TYR A 106 11.26 1.64 -11.80
C TYR A 106 9.95 0.87 -11.96
N ARG A 107 8.96 1.46 -12.63
CA ARG A 107 7.66 0.80 -12.93
C ARG A 107 7.86 -0.44 -13.81
N ASP A 108 8.72 -0.34 -14.84
CA ASP A 108 9.04 -1.48 -15.72
C ASP A 108 9.73 -2.63 -14.97
N GLU A 109 10.60 -2.32 -14.02
CA GLU A 109 11.21 -3.34 -13.14
C GLU A 109 10.20 -3.96 -12.18
N ALA A 110 9.35 -3.14 -11.55
CA ALA A 110 8.31 -3.62 -10.65
C ALA A 110 7.29 -4.52 -11.36
N ALA A 111 6.94 -4.20 -12.62
CA ALA A 111 5.99 -4.98 -13.42
C ALA A 111 6.47 -6.40 -13.76
N LYS A 112 7.77 -6.67 -13.67
CA LYS A 112 8.35 -8.01 -13.89
C LYS A 112 8.19 -8.93 -12.68
N LYS A 113 7.87 -8.37 -11.51
CA LYS A 113 7.73 -9.10 -10.25
C LYS A 113 6.27 -9.44 -10.00
N SER A 114 6.02 -10.62 -9.44
CA SER A 114 4.71 -10.99 -8.89
C SER A 114 4.45 -10.26 -7.55
N ASP A 115 3.19 -10.17 -7.13
CA ASP A 115 2.82 -9.58 -5.85
C ASP A 115 3.49 -10.31 -4.67
N PHE A 116 3.65 -11.64 -4.79
CA PHE A 116 4.35 -12.45 -3.79
C PHE A 116 5.84 -12.10 -3.69
N GLU A 117 6.52 -11.95 -4.83
CA GLU A 117 7.92 -11.54 -4.85
C GLU A 117 8.11 -10.14 -4.27
N ARG A 118 7.17 -9.23 -4.52
CA ARG A 118 7.18 -7.85 -4.00
C ARG A 118 6.93 -7.79 -2.49
N ALA A 119 5.98 -8.59 -1.99
CA ALA A 119 5.56 -8.54 -0.59
C ALA A 119 6.47 -9.37 0.33
N GLU A 120 6.81 -10.60 -0.08
CA GLU A 120 7.40 -11.61 0.81
C GLU A 120 8.90 -11.85 0.55
N LEU A 121 9.34 -11.75 -0.70
CA LEU A 121 10.73 -12.09 -1.07
C LEU A 121 11.66 -10.89 -1.12
N ALA A 122 11.15 -9.67 -1.12
CA ALA A 122 11.94 -8.45 -1.19
C ALA A 122 12.70 -8.21 0.13
N LYS A 123 13.96 -8.64 0.18
CA LYS A 123 14.84 -8.38 1.32
C LYS A 123 15.31 -6.93 1.40
N GLU A 124 15.40 -6.26 0.27
CA GLU A 124 15.84 -4.87 0.20
C GLU A 124 14.68 -3.96 -0.19
N LYS A 125 14.53 -2.86 0.53
CA LYS A 125 13.57 -1.82 0.16
C LYS A 125 14.10 -1.05 -1.05
N THR A 126 13.29 -0.95 -2.09
CA THR A 126 13.58 -0.16 -3.29
C THR A 126 12.50 0.91 -3.47
N GLY A 127 12.84 1.99 -4.13
CA GLY A 127 11.87 3.05 -4.38
C GLY A 127 12.47 4.23 -5.12
N VAL A 128 11.59 5.06 -5.67
CA VAL A 128 11.94 6.31 -6.36
C VAL A 128 11.04 7.41 -5.81
N GLN A 129 11.63 8.55 -5.43
CA GLN A 129 10.86 9.72 -5.03
C GLN A 129 10.14 10.32 -6.24
N ILE A 130 8.90 10.74 -6.07
CA ILE A 130 8.17 11.50 -7.09
C ILE A 130 8.57 12.97 -6.95
N GLU A 131 9.48 13.43 -7.82
CA GLU A 131 9.87 14.84 -7.83
C GLU A 131 8.84 15.69 -8.57
N GLY A 132 8.31 16.69 -7.88
CA GLY A 132 7.27 17.59 -8.39
C GLY A 132 5.92 17.45 -7.68
N LEU A 133 5.71 16.38 -6.93
CA LEU A 133 4.52 16.21 -6.08
C LEU A 133 4.92 16.01 -4.61
N THR A 134 4.16 16.64 -3.74
CA THR A 134 4.25 16.47 -2.28
C THR A 134 2.87 16.34 -1.69
N ALA A 135 2.74 15.66 -0.57
CA ALA A 135 1.49 15.53 0.17
C ALA A 135 1.51 16.43 1.41
N ILE A 136 0.33 16.78 1.89
CA ILE A 136 0.17 17.55 3.13
C ILE A 136 -0.37 16.61 4.21
N ASN A 137 0.36 16.48 5.30
CA ASN A 137 -0.10 15.73 6.46
C ASN A 137 -1.32 16.46 7.09
N PRO A 138 -2.50 15.81 7.15
CA PRO A 138 -3.75 16.49 7.56
C PRO A 138 -3.78 16.93 9.02
N VAL A 139 -2.95 16.33 9.90
CA VAL A 139 -2.99 16.63 11.34
C VAL A 139 -2.02 17.73 11.78
N ASN A 140 -0.94 17.97 11.03
CA ASN A 140 0.08 18.96 11.40
C ASN A 140 0.41 19.96 10.29
N GLY A 141 -0.20 19.80 9.09
CA GLY A 141 0.00 20.69 7.94
C GLY A 141 1.39 20.60 7.29
N LYS A 142 2.25 19.69 7.73
CA LYS A 142 3.59 19.53 7.17
C LYS A 142 3.53 18.96 5.77
N GLU A 143 4.38 19.49 4.91
CA GLU A 143 4.62 18.95 3.59
C GLU A 143 5.56 17.76 3.67
N ILE A 144 5.17 16.65 3.03
CA ILE A 144 5.90 15.38 3.07
C ILE A 144 6.10 14.85 1.65
N PRO A 145 7.25 14.19 1.35
CA PRO A 145 7.53 13.65 0.04
C PRO A 145 6.64 12.43 -0.27
N ILE A 146 6.41 12.20 -1.57
CA ILE A 146 5.73 11.02 -2.08
C ILE A 146 6.75 10.14 -2.78
N TRP A 147 6.74 8.86 -2.48
CA TRP A 147 7.63 7.85 -3.06
C TRP A 147 6.83 6.80 -3.81
N ILE A 148 7.45 6.14 -4.75
CA ILE A 148 6.96 4.92 -5.38
C ILE A 148 7.79 3.77 -4.83
N SER A 149 7.13 2.69 -4.39
CA SER A 149 7.84 1.48 -4.02
C SER A 149 7.03 0.23 -4.34
N ASP A 150 7.72 -0.82 -4.69
CA ASP A 150 7.13 -2.07 -5.13
C ASP A 150 6.54 -2.91 -3.99
N TYR A 151 6.84 -2.60 -2.72
CA TYR A 151 6.19 -3.26 -1.58
C TYR A 151 4.76 -2.78 -1.32
N VAL A 152 4.33 -1.68 -1.94
CA VAL A 152 2.94 -1.22 -1.91
C VAL A 152 2.20 -1.80 -3.11
N LEU A 153 1.08 -2.49 -2.86
CA LEU A 153 0.33 -3.19 -3.89
C LEU A 153 -1.02 -2.49 -4.14
N MET A 154 -1.41 -2.37 -5.42
CA MET A 154 -2.75 -1.89 -5.80
C MET A 154 -3.87 -2.87 -5.41
N SER A 155 -3.55 -4.14 -5.25
CA SER A 155 -4.49 -5.18 -4.81
C SER A 155 -4.84 -5.09 -3.33
N TYR A 156 -4.13 -4.28 -2.55
CA TYR A 156 -4.33 -4.12 -1.12
C TYR A 156 -4.59 -2.66 -0.75
N GLY A 157 -5.77 -2.40 -0.17
CA GLY A 157 -6.18 -1.05 0.21
C GLY A 157 -6.38 -0.11 -0.98
N THR A 158 -5.83 1.08 -0.88
CA THR A 158 -5.96 2.15 -1.89
C THR A 158 -4.77 2.23 -2.86
N GLY A 159 -3.77 1.36 -2.70
CA GLY A 159 -2.50 1.48 -3.44
C GLY A 159 -1.59 2.62 -2.94
N ALA A 160 -1.94 3.23 -1.81
CA ALA A 160 -1.15 4.25 -1.14
C ALA A 160 -1.06 3.95 0.37
N ILE A 161 0.06 4.25 0.97
CA ILE A 161 0.26 4.15 2.42
C ILE A 161 0.87 5.44 2.97
N MET A 162 0.55 5.75 4.20
CA MET A 162 1.29 6.69 5.03
C MET A 162 2.43 5.95 5.73
N ALA A 163 3.61 6.51 5.75
CA ALA A 163 4.77 5.90 6.37
C ALA A 163 5.12 6.54 7.71
N VAL A 164 5.24 5.69 8.74
CA VAL A 164 5.51 6.10 10.12
C VAL A 164 6.76 5.39 10.64
N PRO A 165 7.95 5.83 10.27
CA PRO A 165 9.19 5.08 10.53
C PRO A 165 9.53 4.91 12.02
N ALA A 166 8.93 5.69 12.92
CA ALA A 166 9.11 5.50 14.36
C ALA A 166 8.25 4.33 14.93
N HIS A 167 7.28 3.81 14.17
CA HIS A 167 6.31 2.81 14.64
C HIS A 167 6.11 1.61 13.72
N ASP A 168 6.75 1.59 12.55
CA ASP A 168 6.73 0.48 11.60
C ASP A 168 8.14 0.14 11.13
N GLU A 169 8.53 -1.13 11.27
CA GLU A 169 9.89 -1.59 10.94
C GLU A 169 10.19 -1.47 9.43
N ARG A 170 9.18 -1.75 8.57
CA ARG A 170 9.35 -1.63 7.12
C ARG A 170 9.57 -0.18 6.71
N ASP A 171 8.82 0.74 7.30
CA ASP A 171 8.96 2.17 7.08
C ASP A 171 10.30 2.68 7.63
N TRP A 172 10.74 2.15 8.78
CA TRP A 172 12.05 2.49 9.33
C TRP A 172 13.21 2.06 8.43
N GLU A 173 13.18 0.82 7.91
CA GLU A 173 14.18 0.33 6.96
C GLU A 173 14.25 1.19 5.71
N PHE A 174 13.08 1.56 5.16
CA PHE A 174 12.98 2.44 4.00
C PHE A 174 13.52 3.84 4.31
N ALA A 175 13.08 4.44 5.41
CA ALA A 175 13.53 5.77 5.85
C ALA A 175 15.04 5.80 6.06
N LYS A 176 15.62 4.78 6.67
CA LYS A 176 17.07 4.65 6.87
C LYS A 176 17.81 4.55 5.54
N LYS A 177 17.32 3.74 4.59
CA LYS A 177 17.96 3.57 3.29
C LYS A 177 17.98 4.87 2.48
N PHE A 178 16.88 5.64 2.52
CA PHE A 178 16.74 6.86 1.74
C PHE A 178 16.98 8.15 2.54
N ASN A 179 17.52 8.01 3.76
CA ASN A 179 17.84 9.13 4.67
C ASN A 179 16.65 10.07 4.90
N LEU A 180 15.46 9.48 5.13
CA LEU A 180 14.23 10.22 5.42
C LEU A 180 14.12 10.51 6.92
N PRO A 181 13.40 11.59 7.32
CA PRO A 181 13.30 11.96 8.73
C PRO A 181 12.49 10.94 9.54
N LEU A 182 12.90 10.76 10.80
CA LEU A 182 12.16 10.05 11.84
C LEU A 182 11.67 11.07 12.87
N ILE A 183 10.39 10.99 13.26
CA ILE A 183 9.77 11.91 14.22
C ILE A 183 9.09 11.07 15.31
#